data_5e431db02402eabbf9612c53130fc6fd
#
_entry.id   5e431db02402eabbf9612c53130fc6fd
#
_cell.length_a   1.000
_cell.length_b   1.000
_cell.length_c   1.000
_cell.angle_alpha   90.00
_cell.angle_beta   90.00
_cell.angle_gamma   90.00
#
_symmetry.space_group_name_H-M   'P 1'
#
loop_
_entity.id
_entity.type
_entity.pdbx_description
1 polymer ?
#
loop_
_entity_poly.entity_id
_entity_poly.type
_entity_poly.pdbx_seq_one_letter_code
_entity_poly.pdbx_strand_id
1 'polypeptide(L)'
;MKPLNYAILKHFTKIKGACADDVIEALKGEYGNFKAFNKNTVMSALMTAETNGLLEEKSFDMDKSGNLRIYYHANDEGAATINNYIKD
;
A
#
# COMPACT_ATOMS: atom_id res chain seq x y z
N MET A 1 -12.76 -9.44 -8.78
CA MET A 1 -11.52 -8.99 -8.11
C MET A 1 -11.72 -7.55 -7.61
N LYS A 2 -11.04 -7.19 -6.53
CA LYS A 2 -11.17 -5.85 -5.96
C LYS A 2 -10.56 -4.79 -6.87
N PRO A 3 -11.08 -3.56 -6.86
CA PRO A 3 -10.36 -2.43 -7.45
C PRO A 3 -8.95 -2.34 -6.84
N LEU A 4 -7.99 -1.89 -7.63
CA LEU A 4 -6.58 -1.86 -7.21
C LEU A 4 -6.37 -1.10 -5.90
N ASN A 5 -6.98 0.08 -5.76
CA ASN A 5 -6.82 0.86 -4.53
C ASN A 5 -7.34 0.10 -3.30
N TYR A 6 -8.43 -0.64 -3.45
CA TYR A 6 -8.97 -1.45 -2.35
C TYR A 6 -8.04 -2.61 -2.02
N ALA A 7 -7.47 -3.23 -3.04
CA ALA A 7 -6.52 -4.33 -2.82
C ALA A 7 -5.27 -3.85 -2.08
N ILE A 8 -4.78 -2.66 -2.43
CA ILE A 8 -3.63 -2.06 -1.75
C ILE A 8 -3.95 -1.83 -0.27
N LEU A 9 -5.06 -1.16 0.01
CA LEU A 9 -5.45 -0.87 1.40
C LEU A 9 -5.64 -2.15 2.21
N LYS A 10 -6.36 -3.10 1.62
CA LYS A 10 -6.64 -4.37 2.30
C LYS A 10 -5.37 -5.13 2.63
N HIS A 11 -4.39 -5.06 1.74
CA HIS A 11 -3.10 -5.71 1.98
C HIS A 11 -2.46 -5.22 3.28
N PHE A 12 -2.55 -3.93 3.57
CA PHE A 12 -1.96 -3.37 4.79
C PHE A 12 -2.64 -3.82 6.08
N THR A 13 -3.83 -4.39 6.00
CA THR A 13 -4.47 -4.97 7.20
C THR A 13 -3.90 -6.33 7.55
N LYS A 14 -3.08 -6.92 6.67
CA LYS A 14 -2.58 -8.29 6.81
C LYS A 14 -1.07 -8.35 7.06
N ILE A 15 -0.39 -7.21 7.02
CA ILE A 15 1.07 -7.14 7.16
C ILE A 15 1.44 -6.06 8.18
N LYS A 16 2.70 -6.08 8.61
CA LYS A 16 3.20 -5.11 9.59
C LYS A 16 3.62 -3.79 8.96
N GLY A 17 3.96 -3.79 7.70
CA GLY A 17 4.37 -2.60 7.00
C GLY A 17 4.99 -2.93 5.65
N ALA A 18 4.99 -1.96 4.74
CA ALA A 18 5.53 -2.15 3.39
C ALA A 18 5.82 -0.81 2.73
N CYS A 19 6.79 -0.82 1.81
CA CYS A 19 7.01 0.28 0.88
C CYS A 19 6.30 -0.03 -0.44
N ALA A 20 6.33 0.91 -1.38
CA ALA A 20 5.67 0.73 -2.67
C ALA A 20 6.20 -0.51 -3.42
N ASP A 21 7.51 -0.74 -3.39
CA ASP A 21 8.09 -1.90 -4.06
C ASP A 21 7.58 -3.22 -3.48
N ASP A 22 7.41 -3.27 -2.15
CA ASP A 22 6.85 -4.45 -1.49
C ASP A 22 5.41 -4.70 -1.90
N VAL A 23 4.61 -3.65 -2.01
CA VAL A 23 3.21 -3.74 -2.44
C VAL A 23 3.13 -4.27 -3.87
N ILE A 24 3.98 -3.74 -4.76
CA ILE A 24 4.03 -4.19 -6.15
C ILE A 24 4.36 -5.67 -6.21
N GLU A 25 5.37 -6.10 -5.48
CA GLU A 25 5.76 -7.51 -5.46
C GLU A 25 4.64 -8.41 -4.96
N ALA A 26 3.92 -7.96 -3.92
CA ALA A 26 2.83 -8.74 -3.34
C ALA A 26 1.62 -8.87 -4.26
N LEU A 27 1.32 -7.82 -5.05
CA LEU A 27 0.09 -7.77 -5.85
C LEU A 27 0.30 -8.06 -7.33
N LYS A 28 1.52 -8.21 -7.80
CA LYS A 28 1.80 -8.38 -9.23
C LYS A 28 1.17 -9.60 -9.85
N GLY A 29 0.97 -10.66 -9.07
CA GLY A 29 0.34 -11.88 -9.58
C GLY A 29 -1.09 -11.66 -10.03
N GLU A 30 -1.81 -10.79 -9.34
CA GLU A 30 -3.22 -10.52 -9.61
C GLU A 30 -3.41 -9.28 -10.48
N TYR A 31 -2.58 -8.25 -10.31
CA TYR A 31 -2.76 -6.95 -10.95
C TYR A 31 -1.67 -6.60 -11.97
N GLY A 32 -0.70 -7.48 -12.17
CA GLY A 32 0.47 -7.18 -13.00
C GLY A 32 0.17 -6.80 -14.44
N ASN A 33 -0.96 -7.27 -14.99
CA ASN A 33 -1.34 -6.97 -16.37
C ASN A 33 -2.14 -5.65 -16.49
N PHE A 34 -2.48 -5.02 -15.39
CA PHE A 34 -3.24 -3.77 -15.41
C PHE A 34 -2.29 -2.61 -15.72
N LYS A 35 -2.65 -1.79 -16.68
CA LYS A 35 -1.84 -0.63 -17.06
C LYS A 35 -1.61 0.31 -15.90
N ALA A 36 -2.62 0.48 -15.02
CA ALA A 36 -2.54 1.34 -13.85
C ALA A 36 -1.66 0.76 -12.74
N PHE A 37 -1.23 -0.50 -12.86
CA PHE A 37 -0.39 -1.12 -11.84
C PHE A 37 1.07 -0.79 -12.11
N ASN A 38 1.50 0.37 -11.62
CA ASN A 38 2.87 0.83 -11.75
C ASN A 38 3.28 1.54 -10.48
N LYS A 39 4.56 1.82 -10.34
CA LYS A 39 5.10 2.37 -9.09
C LYS A 39 4.51 3.74 -8.77
N ASN A 40 4.35 4.61 -9.75
CA ASN A 40 3.78 5.94 -9.51
C ASN A 40 2.35 5.87 -9.00
N THR A 41 1.54 5.01 -9.58
CA THR A 41 0.15 4.83 -9.14
C THR A 41 0.10 4.27 -7.72
N VAL A 42 0.94 3.27 -7.42
CA VAL A 42 0.99 2.69 -6.08
C VAL A 42 1.46 3.74 -5.07
N MET A 43 2.52 4.48 -5.37
CA MET A 43 3.01 5.54 -4.48
C MET A 43 1.93 6.60 -4.21
N SER A 44 1.21 7.02 -5.25
CA SER A 44 0.11 7.98 -5.08
C SER A 44 -0.98 7.44 -4.17
N ALA A 45 -1.31 6.16 -4.32
CA ALA A 45 -2.32 5.52 -3.48
C ALA A 45 -1.89 5.50 -2.01
N LEU A 46 -0.62 5.20 -1.74
CA LEU A 46 -0.09 5.18 -0.38
C LEU A 46 -0.10 6.57 0.25
N MET A 47 0.31 7.58 -0.50
CA MET A 47 0.31 8.96 -0.02
C MET A 47 -1.10 9.47 0.25
N THR A 48 -2.05 9.12 -0.61
CA THR A 48 -3.45 9.49 -0.42
C THR A 48 -4.02 8.81 0.82
N ALA A 49 -3.70 7.54 1.02
CA ALA A 49 -4.15 6.80 2.21
C ALA A 49 -3.58 7.42 3.49
N GLU A 50 -2.34 7.86 3.45
CA GLU A 50 -1.74 8.56 4.58
C GLU A 50 -2.47 9.87 4.88
N THR A 51 -2.74 10.66 3.84
CA THR A 51 -3.46 11.94 3.98
C THR A 51 -4.84 11.73 4.60
N ASN A 52 -5.48 10.61 4.26
CA ASN A 52 -6.81 10.27 4.78
C ASN A 52 -6.77 9.58 6.15
N GLY A 53 -5.59 9.40 6.73
CA GLY A 53 -5.47 8.80 8.05
C GLY A 53 -5.61 7.29 8.10
N LEU A 54 -5.59 6.62 6.93
CA LEU A 54 -5.72 5.16 6.86
C LEU A 54 -4.38 4.45 7.04
N LEU A 55 -3.30 5.09 6.61
CA LEU A 55 -1.94 4.59 6.77
C LEU A 55 -1.07 5.67 7.42
N GLU A 56 0.03 5.23 8.01
CA GLU A 56 1.03 6.12 8.60
C GLU A 56 2.40 5.73 8.08
N GLU A 57 3.32 6.69 8.01
CA GLU A 57 4.73 6.38 7.77
C GLU A 57 5.29 5.71 9.01
N LYS A 58 5.96 4.58 8.80
CA LYS A 58 6.57 3.80 9.86
C LYS A 58 8.07 4.02 9.93
N SER A 59 8.72 4.03 8.77
CA SER A 59 10.18 4.16 8.67
C SER A 59 10.53 4.47 7.22
N PHE A 60 11.82 4.70 6.99
CA PHE A 60 12.32 4.88 5.63
C PHE A 60 13.74 4.33 5.53
N ASP A 61 14.16 4.02 4.33
CA ASP A 61 15.54 3.68 4.03
C ASP A 61 15.84 4.08 2.59
N MET A 62 17.02 3.73 2.10
CA MET A 62 17.38 3.95 0.69
C MET A 62 17.72 2.61 0.07
N ASP A 63 17.31 2.43 -1.18
CA ASP A 63 17.68 1.22 -1.91
C ASP A 63 19.15 1.34 -2.40
N LYS A 64 19.62 0.29 -3.09
CA LYS A 64 21.01 0.23 -3.57
C LYS A 64 21.33 1.33 -4.57
N SER A 65 20.32 1.84 -5.25
CA SER A 65 20.47 2.91 -6.25
C SER A 65 20.38 4.30 -5.64
N GLY A 66 20.16 4.40 -4.33
CA GLY A 66 20.03 5.68 -3.65
C GLY A 66 18.64 6.26 -3.67
N ASN A 67 17.63 5.48 -4.07
CA ASN A 67 16.23 5.93 -4.07
C ASN A 67 15.62 5.75 -2.69
N LEU A 68 14.90 6.76 -2.22
CA LEU A 68 14.22 6.72 -0.94
C LEU A 68 13.05 5.75 -0.99
N ARG A 69 12.94 4.89 0.04
CA ARG A 69 11.78 4.01 0.24
C ARG A 69 11.12 4.40 1.54
N ILE A 70 9.82 4.68 1.48
CA ILE A 70 9.02 4.99 2.66
C ILE A 70 8.15 3.79 2.97
N TYR A 71 8.22 3.32 4.21
CA TYR A 71 7.44 2.18 4.68
C TYR A 71 6.22 2.71 5.43
N TYR A 72 5.06 2.21 5.03
CA TYR A 72 3.77 2.58 5.63
C TYR A 72 3.21 1.40 6.41
N HIS A 73 2.32 1.69 7.33
CA HIS A 73 1.55 0.66 8.03
C HIS A 73 0.16 1.20 8.37
N ALA A 74 -0.77 0.30 8.62
CA ALA A 74 -2.08 0.66 9.15
C ALA A 74 -2.03 0.45 10.66
N ASN A 75 -2.33 1.51 11.45
CA ASN A 75 -2.50 1.31 12.88
C ASN A 75 -3.86 0.62 13.12
N ASP A 76 -4.16 0.30 14.38
CA ASP A 76 -5.38 -0.46 14.69
C ASP A 76 -6.64 0.24 14.20
N GLU A 77 -6.71 1.55 14.35
CA GLU A 77 -7.86 2.34 13.90
C GLU A 77 -7.97 2.35 12.38
N GLY A 78 -6.84 2.57 11.69
CA GLY A 78 -6.81 2.54 10.23
C GLY A 78 -7.20 1.18 9.69
N ALA A 79 -6.67 0.11 10.27
CA ALA A 79 -7.02 -1.24 9.86
C ALA A 79 -8.51 -1.54 10.06
N ALA A 80 -9.07 -1.11 11.19
CA ALA A 80 -10.50 -1.29 11.45
C ALA A 80 -11.35 -0.55 10.43
N THR A 81 -10.97 0.68 10.08
CA THR A 81 -11.68 1.47 9.08
C THR A 81 -11.63 0.79 7.72
N ILE A 82 -10.46 0.35 7.30
CA ILE A 82 -10.31 -0.36 6.02
C ILE A 82 -11.19 -1.61 6.00
N ASN A 83 -11.16 -2.40 7.05
CA ASN A 83 -11.92 -3.64 7.13
C ASN A 83 -13.44 -3.41 7.16
N ASN A 84 -13.89 -2.25 7.62
CA ASN A 84 -15.31 -1.90 7.57
C ASN A 84 -15.78 -1.58 6.16
N TYR A 85 -14.91 -0.98 5.35
CA TYR A 85 -15.25 -0.58 3.98
C TYR A 85 -15.01 -1.68 2.97
N ILE A 86 -13.95 -2.44 3.15
CA ILE A 86 -13.48 -3.39 2.14
C ILE A 86 -13.58 -4.79 2.71
N LYS A 87 -14.49 -5.59 2.17
CA LYS A 87 -14.65 -6.99 2.57
C LYS A 87 -13.79 -7.90 1.68
N ASP A 88 -13.37 -8.99 2.25
CA ASP A 88 -12.61 -10.00 1.48
C ASP A 88 -13.47 -10.75 0.49
#